data_d652059512d2e1a0ea11dbd5972f3539
#
_entry.id   d652059512d2e1a0ea11dbd5972f3539
#
_cell.length_a   1.000
_cell.length_b   1.000
_cell.length_c   1.000
_cell.angle_alpha   90.00
_cell.angle_beta   90.00
_cell.angle_gamma   90.00
#
_symmetry.space_group_name_H-M   'P 1'
#
loop_
_entity.id
_entity.type
_entity.pdbx_description
1 polymer ?
#
loop_
_entity_poly.entity_id
_entity_poly.type
_entity_poly.pdbx_seq_one_letter_code
_entity_poly.pdbx_strand_id
1 'polypeptide(L)'
;MFTTVFGKKIYYEIYGEEHSDTLLYLHGGPGASCLDFVNQAKALSRQIRIIILDQLGVLRSDAIAEDEDYSMEYQVEMFEEMRKSFGIGKWSILGHSYGGMLAVLYAHCYPESIHKVILDCPSLWFEDSARSTAEFLSGHIESHNNNAESELCQKLKTTDYQGGKESICDLMELLSCCTDMQLRNYLHGISFEEYQESMDTSEITNEMWAKAEQHLKKLMEKPSIPNGSSEKRVTMMDNFLPMVKEITQPILLLNGKFDPACTKRQIEYMLSNVQDIKQTVFENSGHFPRIEEAEKYTETVLAFLA
;
A
#
# COMPACT_ATOMS: atom_id res chain seq x y z
N MET A 1 -18.30 1.34 9.97
CA MET A 1 -18.40 0.87 11.38
C MET A 1 -17.13 1.24 12.14
N PHE A 2 -17.09 1.03 13.48
CA PHE A 2 -15.87 1.29 14.26
C PHE A 2 -15.58 0.12 15.19
N THR A 3 -14.31 -0.22 15.35
CA THR A 3 -13.80 -1.08 16.43
C THR A 3 -12.78 -0.29 17.26
N THR A 4 -12.52 -0.75 18.50
CA THR A 4 -11.53 -0.11 19.36
C THR A 4 -10.37 -1.07 19.59
N VAL A 5 -9.16 -0.64 19.21
CA VAL A 5 -7.91 -1.39 19.37
C VAL A 5 -6.91 -0.48 20.08
N PHE A 6 -6.31 -0.94 21.17
CA PHE A 6 -5.39 -0.15 22.00
C PHE A 6 -5.94 1.23 22.41
N GLY A 7 -7.28 1.32 22.61
CA GLY A 7 -7.96 2.57 22.94
C GLY A 7 -8.24 3.50 21.76
N LYS A 8 -7.85 3.13 20.56
CA LYS A 8 -8.08 3.89 19.31
C LYS A 8 -9.28 3.34 18.55
N LYS A 9 -10.11 4.23 18.02
CA LYS A 9 -11.21 3.87 17.12
C LYS A 9 -10.70 3.72 15.70
N ILE A 10 -10.87 2.54 15.14
CA ILE A 10 -10.51 2.23 13.76
C ILE A 10 -11.81 2.07 12.96
N TYR A 11 -11.92 2.84 11.88
CA TYR A 11 -13.02 2.69 10.94
C TYR A 11 -12.80 1.49 10.04
N TYR A 12 -13.84 0.69 9.86
CA TYR A 12 -13.83 -0.44 8.94
C TYR A 12 -15.21 -0.69 8.33
N GLU A 13 -15.22 -1.40 7.22
CA GLU A 13 -16.43 -1.90 6.56
C GLU A 13 -16.27 -3.40 6.31
N ILE A 14 -17.39 -4.13 6.36
CA ILE A 14 -17.46 -5.55 6.05
C ILE A 14 -18.44 -5.74 4.88
N TYR A 15 -18.01 -6.52 3.92
CA TYR A 15 -18.82 -6.96 2.79
C TYR A 15 -18.81 -8.49 2.74
N GLY A 16 -19.97 -9.13 2.42
CA GLY A 16 -20.07 -10.58 2.36
C GLY A 16 -19.97 -11.27 3.73
N GLU A 17 -20.65 -10.74 4.74
CA GLU A 17 -20.61 -11.27 6.13
C GLU A 17 -21.05 -12.74 6.24
N GLU A 18 -21.82 -13.24 5.28
CA GLU A 18 -22.29 -14.62 5.21
C GLU A 18 -21.18 -15.65 4.91
N HIS A 19 -20.04 -15.20 4.40
CA HIS A 19 -18.91 -16.08 4.07
C HIS A 19 -17.97 -16.26 5.26
N SER A 20 -17.34 -17.45 5.34
CA SER A 20 -16.36 -17.78 6.38
C SER A 20 -14.96 -17.29 6.05
N ASP A 21 -14.57 -17.42 4.77
CA ASP A 21 -13.23 -17.03 4.31
C ASP A 21 -13.13 -15.51 4.23
N THR A 22 -12.13 -14.97 4.90
CA THR A 22 -12.01 -13.53 5.09
C THR A 22 -10.74 -12.99 4.44
N LEU A 23 -10.88 -11.89 3.69
CA LEU A 23 -9.79 -11.09 3.14
C LEU A 23 -9.75 -9.72 3.84
N LEU A 24 -8.60 -9.37 4.41
CA LEU A 24 -8.30 -8.02 4.88
C LEU A 24 -7.63 -7.23 3.77
N TYR A 25 -8.14 -6.03 3.45
CA TYR A 25 -7.49 -5.09 2.55
C TYR A 25 -6.70 -4.03 3.32
N LEU A 26 -5.43 -3.85 2.94
CA LEU A 26 -4.51 -2.83 3.44
C LEU A 26 -4.21 -1.83 2.33
N HIS A 27 -4.72 -0.61 2.49
CA HIS A 27 -4.58 0.44 1.48
C HIS A 27 -3.14 0.96 1.34
N GLY A 28 -2.86 1.57 0.20
CA GLY A 28 -1.58 2.18 -0.13
C GLY A 28 -1.39 3.59 0.46
N GLY A 29 -0.53 4.32 -0.14
CA GLY A 29 -0.12 5.67 0.24
C GLY A 29 1.35 5.66 0.65
N PRO A 30 1.68 5.89 1.94
CA PRO A 30 0.81 5.95 3.14
C PRO A 30 -0.13 7.14 3.12
N GLY A 31 -1.30 6.98 3.75
CA GLY A 31 -2.30 8.04 3.86
C GLY A 31 -3.42 8.01 2.81
N ALA A 32 -3.45 7.01 1.92
CA ALA A 32 -4.65 6.71 1.13
C ALA A 32 -5.78 6.21 2.06
N SER A 33 -6.84 5.66 1.52
CA SER A 33 -7.97 5.17 2.31
C SER A 33 -8.53 3.89 1.70
N CYS A 34 -9.25 3.13 2.48
CA CYS A 34 -9.98 1.97 1.98
C CYS A 34 -11.12 2.33 1.03
N LEU A 35 -11.43 3.62 0.85
CA LEU A 35 -12.40 4.10 -0.13
C LEU A 35 -12.04 3.69 -1.56
N ASP A 36 -10.75 3.60 -1.86
CA ASP A 36 -10.25 3.20 -3.17
C ASP A 36 -10.46 1.71 -3.51
N PHE A 37 -10.98 0.93 -2.55
CA PHE A 37 -11.25 -0.50 -2.72
C PHE A 37 -12.73 -0.88 -2.60
N VAL A 38 -13.61 0.06 -2.33
CA VAL A 38 -15.06 -0.20 -2.09
C VAL A 38 -15.70 -0.95 -3.24
N ASN A 39 -15.41 -0.57 -4.49
CA ASN A 39 -15.98 -1.22 -5.67
C ASN A 39 -15.52 -2.68 -5.80
N GLN A 40 -14.23 -2.94 -5.55
CA GLN A 40 -13.65 -4.29 -5.55
C GLN A 40 -14.16 -5.11 -4.37
N ALA A 41 -14.29 -4.51 -3.18
CA ALA A 41 -14.88 -5.17 -2.02
C ALA A 41 -16.30 -5.67 -2.34
N LYS A 42 -17.15 -4.84 -2.96
CA LYS A 42 -18.49 -5.24 -3.41
C LYS A 42 -18.48 -6.36 -4.46
N ALA A 43 -17.51 -6.34 -5.38
CA ALA A 43 -17.40 -7.38 -6.41
C ALA A 43 -16.93 -8.72 -5.80
N LEU A 44 -15.90 -8.70 -4.96
CA LEU A 44 -15.32 -9.87 -4.29
C LEU A 44 -16.27 -10.48 -3.26
N SER A 45 -17.08 -9.64 -2.60
CA SER A 45 -17.99 -10.08 -1.51
C SER A 45 -19.08 -11.04 -1.93
N ARG A 46 -19.23 -11.28 -3.22
CA ARG A 46 -20.13 -12.32 -3.74
C ARG A 46 -19.70 -13.74 -3.39
N GLN A 47 -18.43 -13.94 -3.01
CA GLN A 47 -17.85 -15.25 -2.75
C GLN A 47 -17.04 -15.35 -1.45
N ILE A 48 -16.56 -14.22 -0.91
CA ILE A 48 -15.74 -14.19 0.30
C ILE A 48 -16.13 -12.97 1.16
N ARG A 49 -15.82 -13.04 2.45
CA ARG A 49 -15.93 -11.88 3.35
C ARG A 49 -14.77 -10.94 3.12
N ILE A 50 -15.03 -9.65 2.94
CA ILE A 50 -14.01 -8.62 2.77
C ILE A 50 -14.09 -7.65 3.94
N ILE A 51 -12.96 -7.38 4.56
CA ILE A 51 -12.80 -6.31 5.55
C ILE A 51 -11.87 -5.26 4.96
N ILE A 52 -12.35 -4.03 4.87
CA ILE A 52 -11.57 -2.86 4.48
C ILE A 52 -11.53 -1.89 5.65
N LEU A 53 -10.43 -1.16 5.83
CA LEU A 53 -10.28 -0.25 6.96
C LEU A 53 -9.48 1.01 6.55
N ASP A 54 -9.78 2.12 7.21
CA ASP A 54 -8.85 3.26 7.26
C ASP A 54 -7.82 2.98 8.34
N GLN A 55 -6.54 2.96 7.99
CA GLN A 55 -5.46 2.75 8.96
C GLN A 55 -5.48 3.86 10.02
N LEU A 56 -4.91 3.61 11.20
CA LEU A 56 -4.82 4.65 12.25
C LEU A 56 -4.17 5.92 11.70
N GLY A 57 -4.73 7.07 11.98
CA GLY A 57 -4.29 8.36 11.45
C GLY A 57 -4.89 8.72 10.09
N VAL A 58 -5.65 7.80 9.47
CA VAL A 58 -6.24 8.03 8.13
C VAL A 58 -7.74 8.30 8.25
N LEU A 59 -8.20 9.29 7.55
CA LEU A 59 -9.58 9.77 7.37
C LEU A 59 -10.51 9.57 8.58
N ARG A 60 -11.31 8.48 8.61
CA ARG A 60 -12.35 8.23 9.61
C ARG A 60 -11.81 7.61 10.90
N SER A 61 -10.61 6.99 10.86
CA SER A 61 -9.94 6.44 12.04
C SER A 61 -9.39 7.53 12.95
N ASP A 62 -9.14 7.23 14.23
CA ASP A 62 -8.58 8.18 15.19
C ASP A 62 -7.22 8.72 14.75
N ALA A 63 -6.90 9.93 15.20
CA ALA A 63 -5.59 10.53 14.95
C ALA A 63 -4.49 9.85 15.77
N ILE A 64 -3.26 9.92 15.26
CA ILE A 64 -2.06 9.56 15.99
C ILE A 64 -1.71 10.72 16.91
N ALA A 65 -1.53 10.46 18.21
CA ALA A 65 -1.11 11.49 19.15
C ALA A 65 0.32 11.98 18.84
N GLU A 66 0.64 13.22 19.21
CA GLU A 66 1.93 13.84 18.88
C GLU A 66 3.11 13.07 19.49
N ASP A 67 2.94 12.56 20.71
CA ASP A 67 3.92 11.77 21.48
C ASP A 67 3.77 10.26 21.31
N GLU A 68 2.85 9.81 20.44
CA GLU A 68 2.59 8.40 20.20
C GLU A 68 3.69 7.77 19.37
N ASP A 69 4.26 6.69 19.89
CA ASP A 69 5.21 5.87 19.14
C ASP A 69 4.47 5.00 18.13
N TYR A 70 4.44 5.44 16.88
CA TYR A 70 3.72 4.80 15.79
C TYR A 70 4.68 4.17 14.78
N SER A 71 4.84 2.86 14.86
CA SER A 71 5.69 2.06 13.98
C SER A 71 4.87 1.18 13.03
N MET A 72 5.51 0.59 12.03
CA MET A 72 4.84 -0.38 11.16
C MET A 72 4.47 -1.66 11.92
N GLU A 73 5.29 -2.08 12.90
CA GLU A 73 4.99 -3.20 13.78
C GLU A 73 3.75 -2.91 14.63
N TYR A 74 3.59 -1.69 15.15
CA TYR A 74 2.40 -1.28 15.89
C TYR A 74 1.14 -1.38 15.03
N GLN A 75 1.21 -0.97 13.76
CA GLN A 75 0.08 -1.10 12.82
C GLN A 75 -0.28 -2.57 12.62
N VAL A 76 0.72 -3.43 12.42
CA VAL A 76 0.52 -4.87 12.23
C VAL A 76 -0.07 -5.52 13.50
N GLU A 77 0.39 -5.11 14.67
CA GLU A 77 -0.17 -5.55 15.95
C GLU A 77 -1.64 -5.13 16.10
N MET A 78 -2.00 -3.93 15.66
CA MET A 78 -3.40 -3.49 15.63
C MET A 78 -4.26 -4.38 14.71
N PHE A 79 -3.77 -4.77 13.54
CA PHE A 79 -4.50 -5.68 12.64
C PHE A 79 -4.68 -7.05 13.28
N GLU A 80 -3.67 -7.57 13.97
CA GLU A 80 -3.76 -8.85 14.69
C GLU A 80 -4.78 -8.80 15.84
N GLU A 81 -4.83 -7.71 16.59
CA GLU A 81 -5.85 -7.53 17.63
C GLU A 81 -7.26 -7.36 17.05
N MET A 82 -7.40 -6.69 15.90
CA MET A 82 -8.67 -6.64 15.17
C MET A 82 -9.13 -8.05 14.77
N ARG A 83 -8.25 -8.85 14.17
CA ARG A 83 -8.55 -10.23 13.78
C ARG A 83 -9.09 -11.03 14.97
N LYS A 84 -8.38 -10.96 16.10
CA LYS A 84 -8.80 -11.64 17.35
C LYS A 84 -10.15 -11.15 17.86
N SER A 85 -10.36 -9.83 17.87
CA SER A 85 -11.61 -9.22 18.33
C SER A 85 -12.82 -9.60 17.47
N PHE A 86 -12.60 -9.88 16.18
CA PHE A 86 -13.64 -10.35 15.26
C PHE A 86 -13.85 -11.88 15.32
N GLY A 87 -13.08 -12.59 16.15
CA GLY A 87 -13.15 -14.04 16.27
C GLY A 87 -12.70 -14.81 15.03
N ILE A 88 -11.88 -14.17 14.18
CA ILE A 88 -11.39 -14.76 12.94
C ILE A 88 -10.14 -15.60 13.26
N GLY A 89 -10.15 -16.90 12.93
CA GLY A 89 -9.02 -17.80 13.17
C GLY A 89 -7.80 -17.44 12.32
N LYS A 90 -7.98 -17.39 11.02
CA LYS A 90 -7.01 -16.90 10.03
C LYS A 90 -7.75 -16.06 8.98
N TRP A 91 -7.07 -15.11 8.40
CA TRP A 91 -7.55 -14.40 7.21
C TRP A 91 -6.48 -14.36 6.12
N SER A 92 -6.89 -14.12 4.89
CA SER A 92 -5.98 -13.72 3.84
C SER A 92 -5.79 -12.21 3.89
N ILE A 93 -4.67 -11.72 3.38
CA ILE A 93 -4.39 -10.29 3.32
C ILE A 93 -4.09 -9.86 1.89
N LEU A 94 -4.59 -8.69 1.51
CA LEU A 94 -4.30 -8.02 0.25
C LEU A 94 -3.73 -6.64 0.58
N GLY A 95 -2.48 -6.40 0.19
CA GLY A 95 -1.82 -5.13 0.38
C GLY A 95 -1.50 -4.45 -0.95
N HIS A 96 -2.00 -3.22 -1.12
CA HIS A 96 -1.70 -2.40 -2.29
C HIS A 96 -0.55 -1.43 -2.00
N SER A 97 0.45 -1.37 -2.89
CA SER A 97 1.54 -0.39 -2.80
C SER A 97 2.24 -0.44 -1.43
N TYR A 98 2.20 0.64 -0.62
CA TYR A 98 2.63 0.65 0.78
C TYR A 98 1.94 -0.43 1.64
N GLY A 99 0.66 -0.69 1.40
CA GLY A 99 -0.06 -1.79 2.05
C GLY A 99 0.57 -3.16 1.80
N GLY A 100 1.33 -3.31 0.71
CA GLY A 100 2.15 -4.49 0.43
C GLY A 100 3.29 -4.67 1.43
N MET A 101 3.94 -3.58 1.88
CA MET A 101 4.94 -3.64 2.97
C MET A 101 4.29 -4.12 4.27
N LEU A 102 3.11 -3.57 4.61
CA LEU A 102 2.35 -4.00 5.80
C LEU A 102 1.93 -5.47 5.70
N ALA A 103 1.49 -5.93 4.52
CA ALA A 103 1.14 -7.34 4.30
C ALA A 103 2.33 -8.27 4.49
N VAL A 104 3.50 -7.90 3.96
CA VAL A 104 4.76 -8.65 4.15
C VAL A 104 5.15 -8.70 5.63
N LEU A 105 5.16 -7.56 6.30
CA LEU A 105 5.49 -7.47 7.72
C LEU A 105 4.51 -8.27 8.59
N TYR A 106 3.21 -8.19 8.28
CA TYR A 106 2.19 -8.94 9.01
C TYR A 106 2.35 -10.45 8.85
N ALA A 107 2.55 -10.93 7.62
CA ALA A 107 2.77 -12.35 7.38
C ALA A 107 4.07 -12.86 8.01
N HIS A 108 5.10 -12.01 8.10
CA HIS A 108 6.35 -12.33 8.79
C HIS A 108 6.18 -12.40 10.32
N CYS A 109 5.52 -11.41 10.92
CA CYS A 109 5.33 -11.34 12.38
C CYS A 109 4.31 -12.35 12.92
N TYR A 110 3.25 -12.64 12.15
CA TYR A 110 2.13 -13.49 12.56
C TYR A 110 1.79 -14.57 11.52
N PRO A 111 2.73 -15.43 11.15
CA PRO A 111 2.52 -16.42 10.07
C PRO A 111 1.35 -17.35 10.31
N GLU A 112 1.05 -17.67 11.58
CA GLU A 112 -0.06 -18.56 11.94
C GLU A 112 -1.45 -17.90 11.82
N SER A 113 -1.50 -16.57 11.69
CA SER A 113 -2.73 -15.79 11.55
C SER A 113 -3.13 -15.56 10.10
N ILE A 114 -2.20 -15.82 9.16
CA ILE A 114 -2.37 -15.54 7.74
C ILE A 114 -2.56 -16.84 6.95
N HIS A 115 -3.56 -16.82 6.05
CA HIS A 115 -3.85 -17.94 5.16
C HIS A 115 -3.15 -17.80 3.81
N LYS A 116 -3.38 -16.69 3.10
CA LYS A 116 -2.77 -16.35 1.81
C LYS A 116 -2.41 -14.85 1.77
N VAL A 117 -1.43 -14.49 0.96
CA VAL A 117 -0.99 -13.10 0.79
C VAL A 117 -1.19 -12.67 -0.66
N ILE A 118 -1.80 -11.51 -0.88
CA ILE A 118 -1.93 -10.88 -2.19
C ILE A 118 -1.17 -9.55 -2.15
N LEU A 119 -0.20 -9.41 -3.03
CA LEU A 119 0.61 -8.22 -3.19
C LEU A 119 0.16 -7.52 -4.48
N ASP A 120 -0.61 -6.44 -4.33
CA ASP A 120 -1.18 -5.65 -5.42
C ASP A 120 -0.28 -4.45 -5.70
N CYS A 121 0.46 -4.49 -6.80
CA CYS A 121 1.41 -3.44 -7.19
C CYS A 121 2.30 -3.00 -6.01
N PRO A 122 2.94 -3.95 -5.30
CA PRO A 122 3.64 -3.62 -4.05
C PRO A 122 4.87 -2.76 -4.32
N SER A 123 5.14 -1.81 -3.40
CA SER A 123 6.38 -1.03 -3.36
C SER A 123 7.21 -1.51 -2.17
N LEU A 124 7.92 -2.65 -2.32
CA LEU A 124 8.65 -3.30 -1.22
C LEU A 124 10.04 -2.71 -0.96
N TRP A 125 10.50 -1.85 -1.85
CA TRP A 125 11.73 -1.07 -1.69
C TRP A 125 11.49 0.33 -2.23
N PHE A 126 11.12 1.23 -1.31
CA PHE A 126 10.64 2.56 -1.67
C PHE A 126 11.65 3.35 -2.52
N GLU A 127 12.94 3.32 -2.17
CA GLU A 127 13.97 4.04 -2.92
C GLU A 127 14.07 3.57 -4.39
N ASP A 128 13.98 2.25 -4.61
CA ASP A 128 13.96 1.67 -5.96
C ASP A 128 12.70 2.09 -6.74
N SER A 129 11.53 2.11 -6.06
CA SER A 129 10.27 2.59 -6.63
C SER A 129 10.32 4.07 -6.98
N ALA A 130 10.87 4.92 -6.11
CA ALA A 130 11.00 6.36 -6.34
C ALA A 130 11.91 6.67 -7.53
N ARG A 131 13.04 5.96 -7.62
CA ARG A 131 13.98 6.07 -8.74
C ARG A 131 13.32 5.69 -10.07
N SER A 132 12.64 4.56 -10.11
CA SER A 132 11.93 4.09 -11.30
C SER A 132 10.80 5.04 -11.71
N THR A 133 10.06 5.59 -10.75
CA THR A 133 9.03 6.60 -11.02
C THR A 133 9.63 7.86 -11.63
N ALA A 134 10.77 8.34 -11.11
CA ALA A 134 11.46 9.49 -11.67
C ALA A 134 12.00 9.22 -13.08
N GLU A 135 12.48 8.01 -13.36
CA GLU A 135 12.89 7.60 -14.72
C GLU A 135 11.71 7.59 -15.68
N PHE A 136 10.57 7.05 -15.25
CA PHE A 136 9.34 7.03 -16.04
C PHE A 136 8.85 8.46 -16.37
N LEU A 137 8.79 9.33 -15.37
CA LEU A 137 8.34 10.71 -15.53
C LEU A 137 9.31 11.56 -16.34
N SER A 138 10.62 11.34 -16.25
CA SER A 138 11.63 12.15 -16.97
C SER A 138 11.44 12.11 -18.47
N GLY A 139 11.06 10.98 -19.04
CA GLY A 139 10.76 10.85 -20.47
C GLY A 139 9.59 11.72 -20.95
N HIS A 140 8.68 12.10 -20.04
CA HIS A 140 7.54 12.99 -20.32
C HIS A 140 7.88 14.46 -20.05
N ILE A 141 8.72 14.75 -19.05
CA ILE A 141 9.14 16.10 -18.64
C ILE A 141 10.07 16.75 -19.65
N GLU A 142 10.99 16.00 -20.23
CA GLU A 142 11.93 16.51 -21.26
C GLU A 142 11.23 17.15 -22.47
N SER A 143 9.96 16.77 -22.71
CA SER A 143 9.14 17.37 -23.77
C SER A 143 8.54 18.74 -23.41
N HIS A 144 8.59 19.19 -22.13
CA HIS A 144 7.86 20.36 -21.62
C HIS A 144 8.74 21.50 -21.08
N ASN A 145 10.08 21.39 -21.14
CA ASN A 145 11.06 22.43 -20.76
C ASN A 145 10.92 23.01 -19.33
N ASN A 146 10.55 22.19 -18.33
CA ASN A 146 10.54 22.62 -16.93
C ASN A 146 11.83 22.19 -16.22
N ASN A 147 12.71 23.16 -15.91
CA ASN A 147 14.02 22.89 -15.34
C ASN A 147 13.96 22.32 -13.93
N ALA A 148 13.01 22.74 -13.08
CA ALA A 148 12.90 22.28 -11.71
C ALA A 148 12.49 20.78 -11.62
N GLU A 149 11.52 20.35 -12.43
CA GLU A 149 11.11 18.95 -12.54
C GLU A 149 12.27 18.09 -13.07
N SER A 150 13.03 18.60 -14.06
CA SER A 150 14.19 17.91 -14.62
C SER A 150 15.31 17.71 -13.56
N GLU A 151 15.56 18.72 -12.72
CA GLU A 151 16.55 18.63 -11.62
C GLU A 151 16.12 17.62 -10.56
N LEU A 152 14.84 17.59 -10.15
CA LEU A 152 14.29 16.61 -9.21
C LEU A 152 14.35 15.18 -9.76
N CYS A 153 13.98 14.98 -11.04
CA CYS A 153 14.13 13.70 -11.71
C CYS A 153 15.58 13.22 -11.70
N GLN A 154 16.52 14.10 -12.04
CA GLN A 154 17.94 13.76 -12.05
C GLN A 154 18.45 13.45 -10.65
N LYS A 155 18.04 14.21 -9.63
CA LYS A 155 18.36 13.96 -8.23
C LYS A 155 17.88 12.58 -7.79
N LEU A 156 16.59 12.25 -8.02
CA LEU A 156 16.01 10.95 -7.66
C LEU A 156 16.71 9.78 -8.36
N LYS A 157 17.09 9.95 -9.63
CA LYS A 157 17.77 8.90 -10.41
C LYS A 157 19.20 8.62 -9.95
N THR A 158 19.91 9.62 -9.45
CA THR A 158 21.37 9.54 -9.22
C THR A 158 21.79 9.55 -7.75
N THR A 159 20.92 10.02 -6.85
CA THR A 159 21.25 10.10 -5.42
C THR A 159 21.10 8.72 -4.77
N ASP A 160 22.10 8.33 -3.97
CA ASP A 160 21.99 7.21 -3.04
C ASP A 160 21.45 7.74 -1.70
N TYR A 161 20.17 7.51 -1.46
CA TYR A 161 19.48 8.00 -0.25
C TYR A 161 19.72 7.13 0.98
N GLN A 162 20.30 5.95 0.83
CA GLN A 162 20.60 5.00 1.90
C GLN A 162 19.39 4.75 2.85
N GLY A 163 18.18 4.70 2.29
CA GLY A 163 16.95 4.53 3.06
C GLY A 163 16.53 5.78 3.85
N GLY A 164 16.99 6.96 3.48
CA GLY A 164 16.59 8.23 4.09
C GLY A 164 15.23 8.73 3.57
N LYS A 165 14.52 9.50 4.39
CA LYS A 165 13.20 10.08 4.05
C LYS A 165 13.25 11.10 2.89
N GLU A 166 14.43 11.56 2.55
CA GLU A 166 14.66 12.55 1.49
C GLU A 166 14.13 12.05 0.13
N SER A 167 14.22 10.76 -0.14
CA SER A 167 13.71 10.17 -1.38
C SER A 167 12.19 10.29 -1.50
N ILE A 168 11.47 10.15 -0.38
CA ILE A 168 10.01 10.35 -0.33
C ILE A 168 9.65 11.81 -0.54
N CYS A 169 10.38 12.73 0.13
CA CYS A 169 10.14 14.15 -0.01
C CYS A 169 10.37 14.60 -1.46
N ASP A 170 11.47 14.19 -2.06
CA ASP A 170 11.80 14.51 -3.44
C ASP A 170 10.78 13.91 -4.44
N LEU A 171 10.31 12.68 -4.21
CA LEU A 171 9.27 12.09 -5.04
C LEU A 171 7.94 12.82 -4.90
N MET A 172 7.51 13.14 -3.68
CA MET A 172 6.26 13.88 -3.44
C MET A 172 6.32 15.28 -4.04
N GLU A 173 7.47 15.96 -3.96
CA GLU A 173 7.70 17.24 -4.63
C GLU A 173 7.60 17.09 -6.15
N LEU A 174 8.24 16.08 -6.73
CA LEU A 174 8.15 15.80 -8.17
C LEU A 174 6.72 15.55 -8.60
N LEU A 175 5.98 14.69 -7.88
CA LEU A 175 4.57 14.39 -8.20
C LEU A 175 3.68 15.64 -8.05
N SER A 176 3.97 16.54 -7.11
CA SER A 176 3.23 17.80 -6.95
C SER A 176 3.44 18.79 -8.10
N CYS A 177 4.57 18.70 -8.79
CA CYS A 177 4.89 19.50 -9.96
C CYS A 177 4.30 18.93 -11.26
N CYS A 178 3.92 17.64 -11.27
CA CYS A 178 3.42 16.97 -12.48
C CYS A 178 2.07 17.53 -12.90
N THR A 179 1.93 17.72 -14.22
CA THR A 179 0.63 18.04 -14.82
C THR A 179 -0.31 16.84 -14.76
N ASP A 180 -1.60 17.07 -14.88
CA ASP A 180 -2.61 16.00 -14.93
C ASP A 180 -2.31 14.95 -16.02
N MET A 181 -1.77 15.37 -17.16
CA MET A 181 -1.34 14.46 -18.23
C MET A 181 -0.19 13.54 -17.79
N GLN A 182 0.77 14.04 -17.02
CA GLN A 182 1.90 13.26 -16.50
C GLN A 182 1.42 12.26 -15.43
N LEU A 183 0.51 12.69 -14.55
CA LEU A 183 -0.12 11.80 -13.58
C LEU A 183 -0.97 10.73 -14.25
N ARG A 184 -1.71 11.07 -15.30
CA ARG A 184 -2.44 10.09 -16.11
C ARG A 184 -1.52 9.03 -16.71
N ASN A 185 -0.37 9.44 -17.23
CA ASN A 185 0.63 8.49 -17.74
C ASN A 185 1.23 7.62 -16.64
N TYR A 186 1.43 8.18 -15.42
CA TYR A 186 1.88 7.44 -14.25
C TYR A 186 0.85 6.41 -13.79
N LEU A 187 -0.41 6.79 -13.75
CA LEU A 187 -1.52 5.92 -13.39
C LEU A 187 -1.99 5.04 -14.55
N HIS A 188 -1.46 5.23 -15.74
CA HIS A 188 -1.83 4.58 -17.00
C HIS A 188 -3.35 4.46 -17.21
N GLY A 189 -3.89 5.15 -18.14
CA GLY A 189 -5.31 5.05 -18.51
C GLY A 189 -6.29 5.90 -17.70
N ILE A 190 -6.02 6.21 -16.44
CA ILE A 190 -6.85 7.10 -15.63
C ILE A 190 -6.07 8.33 -15.16
N SER A 191 -6.74 9.48 -15.09
CA SER A 191 -6.21 10.67 -14.45
C SER A 191 -6.37 10.60 -12.93
N PHE A 192 -5.67 11.48 -12.22
CA PHE A 192 -5.87 11.62 -10.77
C PHE A 192 -7.30 12.03 -10.42
N GLU A 193 -7.94 12.86 -11.27
CA GLU A 193 -9.33 13.26 -11.13
C GLU A 193 -10.26 12.04 -11.26
N GLU A 194 -10.11 11.23 -12.32
CA GLU A 194 -10.88 9.99 -12.49
C GLU A 194 -10.67 9.01 -11.32
N TYR A 195 -9.45 8.93 -10.78
CA TYR A 195 -9.18 8.13 -9.59
C TYR A 195 -9.95 8.66 -8.37
N GLN A 196 -9.94 9.98 -8.13
CA GLN A 196 -10.69 10.59 -7.04
C GLN A 196 -12.22 10.41 -7.22
N GLU A 197 -12.73 10.56 -8.44
CA GLU A 197 -14.16 10.35 -8.75
C GLU A 197 -14.62 8.90 -8.55
N SER A 198 -13.70 7.93 -8.61
CA SER A 198 -14.00 6.53 -8.32
C SER A 198 -14.32 6.25 -6.85
N MET A 199 -14.07 7.23 -5.97
CA MET A 199 -14.27 7.14 -4.52
C MET A 199 -15.43 8.05 -4.08
N ASP A 200 -16.31 7.57 -3.22
CA ASP A 200 -17.28 8.42 -2.54
C ASP A 200 -16.63 9.14 -1.36
N THR A 201 -16.25 10.38 -1.58
CA THR A 201 -15.63 11.26 -0.57
C THR A 201 -16.62 12.24 0.06
N SER A 202 -17.92 12.09 -0.17
CA SER A 202 -18.95 13.04 0.27
C SER A 202 -19.00 13.27 1.79
N GLU A 203 -18.57 12.28 2.57
CA GLU A 203 -18.50 12.36 4.04
C GLU A 203 -17.10 12.76 4.56
N ILE A 204 -16.12 12.98 3.68
CA ILE A 204 -14.74 13.24 4.07
C ILE A 204 -14.47 14.74 4.18
N THR A 205 -14.05 15.18 5.36
CA THR A 205 -13.76 16.58 5.64
C THR A 205 -12.27 16.91 5.43
N ASN A 206 -11.98 18.22 5.30
CA ASN A 206 -10.60 18.70 5.22
C ASN A 206 -9.76 18.30 6.47
N GLU A 207 -10.40 18.24 7.66
CA GLU A 207 -9.75 17.79 8.89
C GLU A 207 -9.34 16.32 8.81
N MET A 208 -10.18 15.48 8.17
CA MET A 208 -9.84 14.08 7.95
C MET A 208 -8.65 13.92 6.99
N TRP A 209 -8.57 14.74 5.93
CA TRP A 209 -7.40 14.76 5.04
C TRP A 209 -6.12 15.21 5.75
N ALA A 210 -6.20 16.22 6.63
CA ALA A 210 -5.05 16.67 7.42
C ALA A 210 -4.47 15.58 8.33
N LYS A 211 -5.29 14.61 8.79
CA LYS A 211 -4.79 13.44 9.53
C LYS A 211 -3.90 12.54 8.68
N ALA A 212 -4.22 12.39 7.40
CA ALA A 212 -3.39 11.58 6.49
C ALA A 212 -1.98 12.15 6.33
N GLU A 213 -1.84 13.49 6.34
CA GLU A 213 -0.53 14.15 6.32
C GLU A 213 0.26 13.89 7.60
N GLN A 214 -0.41 13.92 8.77
CA GLN A 214 0.22 13.58 10.05
C GLN A 214 0.65 12.11 10.09
N HIS A 215 -0.18 11.21 9.55
CA HIS A 215 0.13 9.79 9.40
C HIS A 215 1.42 9.59 8.59
N LEU A 216 1.50 10.19 7.41
CA LEU A 216 2.71 10.14 6.58
C LEU A 216 3.94 10.67 7.34
N LYS A 217 3.81 11.81 8.01
CA LYS A 217 4.89 12.41 8.80
C LYS A 217 5.38 11.44 9.88
N LYS A 218 4.47 10.81 10.63
CA LYS A 218 4.81 9.84 11.68
C LYS A 218 5.52 8.61 11.14
N LEU A 219 5.11 8.09 9.98
CA LEU A 219 5.77 6.96 9.35
C LEU A 219 7.18 7.27 8.83
N MET A 220 7.47 8.54 8.56
CA MET A 220 8.80 9.01 8.15
C MET A 220 9.70 9.32 9.34
N GLU A 221 9.15 9.47 10.55
CA GLU A 221 9.93 9.60 11.77
C GLU A 221 10.55 8.25 12.13
N LYS A 222 11.78 8.26 12.67
CA LYS A 222 12.33 7.03 13.24
C LYS A 222 11.53 6.67 14.48
N PRO A 223 10.97 5.44 14.55
CA PRO A 223 10.23 5.02 15.74
C PRO A 223 11.14 5.14 16.97
N SER A 224 10.60 5.69 18.06
CA SER A 224 11.34 5.71 19.33
C SER A 224 11.55 4.26 19.80
N ILE A 225 12.76 3.95 20.21
CA ILE A 225 13.06 2.64 20.79
C ILE A 225 12.53 2.66 22.22
N PRO A 226 11.57 1.79 22.59
CA PRO A 226 11.11 1.70 23.98
C PRO A 226 12.31 1.50 24.92
N ASN A 227 12.31 2.17 26.06
CA ASN A 227 13.41 2.14 27.01
C ASN A 227 13.91 0.70 27.26
N GLY A 228 15.14 0.41 26.81
CA GLY A 228 15.83 -0.86 27.05
C GLY A 228 15.64 -1.95 25.98
N SER A 229 14.90 -1.70 24.90
CA SER A 229 14.82 -2.63 23.76
C SER A 229 15.95 -2.36 22.77
N SER A 230 16.67 -3.42 22.37
CA SER A 230 17.70 -3.37 21.32
C SER A 230 17.11 -3.75 19.96
N GLU A 231 15.80 -3.91 19.83
CA GLU A 231 15.14 -4.35 18.62
C GLU A 231 15.10 -3.20 17.60
N LYS A 232 15.71 -3.46 16.45
CA LYS A 232 15.63 -2.58 15.28
C LYS A 232 14.20 -2.63 14.74
N ARG A 233 13.47 -1.53 14.80
CA ARG A 233 12.15 -1.40 14.19
C ARG A 233 12.26 -1.14 12.69
N VAL A 234 11.30 -1.67 11.95
CA VAL A 234 11.20 -1.50 10.50
C VAL A 234 10.50 -0.19 10.18
N THR A 235 10.99 0.50 9.18
CA THR A 235 10.37 1.71 8.63
C THR A 235 10.00 1.48 7.17
N MET A 236 9.12 2.29 6.62
CA MET A 236 8.76 2.22 5.19
C MET A 236 9.95 2.50 4.26
N MET A 237 11.08 3.01 4.80
CA MET A 237 12.30 3.26 4.04
C MET A 237 13.22 2.04 3.97
N ASP A 238 12.95 1.01 4.77
CA ASP A 238 13.71 -0.23 4.71
C ASP A 238 13.36 -1.04 3.45
N ASN A 239 14.29 -1.90 3.04
CA ASN A 239 14.05 -2.83 1.93
C ASN A 239 13.37 -4.10 2.46
N PHE A 240 12.11 -4.33 2.10
CA PHE A 240 11.30 -5.48 2.50
C PHE A 240 11.54 -6.75 1.67
N LEU A 241 12.28 -6.67 0.57
CA LEU A 241 12.54 -7.83 -0.28
C LEU A 241 13.22 -8.99 0.47
N PRO A 242 14.20 -8.78 1.36
CA PRO A 242 14.73 -9.87 2.16
C PRO A 242 13.70 -10.57 3.04
N MET A 243 12.69 -9.82 3.54
CA MET A 243 11.65 -10.36 4.41
C MET A 243 10.63 -11.18 3.63
N VAL A 244 10.29 -10.79 2.38
CA VAL A 244 9.28 -11.50 1.59
C VAL A 244 9.66 -12.95 1.29
N LYS A 245 10.95 -13.27 1.17
CA LYS A 245 11.41 -14.65 0.96
C LYS A 245 11.18 -15.58 2.16
N GLU A 246 10.95 -15.00 3.35
CA GLU A 246 10.72 -15.75 4.59
C GLU A 246 9.24 -16.10 4.79
N ILE A 247 8.35 -15.54 3.96
CA ILE A 247 6.93 -15.83 4.00
C ILE A 247 6.68 -17.25 3.47
N THR A 248 5.97 -18.03 4.26
CA THR A 248 5.64 -19.43 3.95
C THR A 248 4.25 -19.61 3.37
N GLN A 249 3.40 -18.60 3.46
CA GLN A 249 2.07 -18.60 2.88
C GLN A 249 2.13 -18.47 1.36
N PRO A 250 1.17 -19.04 0.61
CA PRO A 250 1.03 -18.80 -0.81
C PRO A 250 0.91 -17.29 -1.11
N ILE A 251 1.68 -16.80 -2.09
CA ILE A 251 1.66 -15.41 -2.52
C ILE A 251 1.08 -15.28 -3.92
N LEU A 252 0.17 -14.32 -4.11
CA LEU A 252 -0.23 -13.83 -5.43
C LEU A 252 0.35 -12.43 -5.64
N LEU A 253 1.21 -12.28 -6.62
CA LEU A 253 1.73 -11.00 -7.09
C LEU A 253 0.88 -10.50 -8.25
N LEU A 254 0.23 -9.36 -8.08
CA LEU A 254 -0.48 -8.63 -9.11
C LEU A 254 0.34 -7.40 -9.49
N ASN A 255 0.62 -7.20 -10.74
CA ASN A 255 1.31 -6.00 -11.20
C ASN A 255 0.79 -5.53 -12.56
N GLY A 256 0.65 -4.21 -12.70
CA GLY A 256 0.44 -3.58 -13.99
C GLY A 256 1.73 -3.58 -14.81
N LYS A 257 1.58 -3.72 -16.13
CA LYS A 257 2.71 -3.73 -17.07
C LYS A 257 3.46 -2.39 -17.10
N PHE A 258 2.73 -1.30 -16.85
CA PHE A 258 3.23 0.07 -16.92
C PHE A 258 3.46 0.70 -15.56
N ASP A 259 3.39 -0.10 -14.48
CA ASP A 259 3.58 0.39 -13.11
C ASP A 259 5.06 0.69 -12.84
N PRO A 260 5.44 1.96 -12.64
CA PRO A 260 6.81 2.30 -12.31
C PRO A 260 7.17 2.07 -10.84
N ALA A 261 6.19 1.91 -9.95
CA ALA A 261 6.43 1.73 -8.51
C ALA A 261 6.74 0.27 -8.16
N CYS A 262 6.02 -0.69 -8.77
CA CYS A 262 6.31 -2.11 -8.66
C CYS A 262 7.38 -2.51 -9.70
N THR A 263 8.65 -2.25 -9.38
CA THR A 263 9.72 -2.32 -10.36
C THR A 263 10.02 -3.74 -10.83
N LYS A 264 10.52 -3.86 -12.05
CA LYS A 264 11.01 -5.13 -12.60
C LYS A 264 12.00 -5.82 -11.66
N ARG A 265 12.90 -5.07 -11.04
CA ARG A 265 13.88 -5.59 -10.09
C ARG A 265 13.23 -6.23 -8.87
N GLN A 266 12.22 -5.58 -8.30
CA GLN A 266 11.47 -6.12 -7.16
C GLN A 266 10.69 -7.39 -7.56
N ILE A 267 10.03 -7.37 -8.72
CA ILE A 267 9.32 -8.52 -9.28
C ILE A 267 10.25 -9.72 -9.48
N GLU A 268 11.38 -9.52 -10.18
CA GLU A 268 12.37 -10.57 -10.43
C GLU A 268 12.94 -11.16 -9.13
N TYR A 269 13.18 -10.30 -8.12
CA TYR A 269 13.60 -10.77 -6.81
C TYR A 269 12.57 -11.68 -6.15
N MET A 270 11.30 -11.26 -6.13
CA MET A 270 10.22 -12.06 -5.54
C MET A 270 10.06 -13.40 -6.24
N LEU A 271 9.97 -13.40 -7.58
CA LEU A 271 9.80 -14.62 -8.38
C LEU A 271 10.98 -15.59 -8.25
N SER A 272 12.18 -15.08 -7.99
CA SER A 272 13.40 -15.91 -7.85
C SER A 272 13.62 -16.45 -6.44
N ASN A 273 13.00 -15.85 -5.42
CA ASN A 273 13.35 -16.14 -4.02
C ASN A 273 12.16 -16.64 -3.18
N VAL A 274 10.91 -16.48 -3.64
CA VAL A 274 9.73 -16.97 -2.93
C VAL A 274 9.31 -18.32 -3.50
N GLN A 275 9.09 -19.29 -2.64
CA GLN A 275 8.84 -20.68 -3.04
C GLN A 275 7.45 -20.89 -3.66
N ASP A 276 6.41 -20.32 -3.03
CA ASP A 276 5.01 -20.45 -3.47
C ASP A 276 4.47 -19.06 -3.86
N ILE A 277 4.85 -18.63 -5.05
CA ILE A 277 4.41 -17.36 -5.63
C ILE A 277 3.82 -17.57 -7.03
N LYS A 278 2.65 -16.98 -7.26
CA LYS A 278 2.04 -16.85 -8.58
C LYS A 278 2.03 -15.38 -8.97
N GLN A 279 2.26 -15.11 -10.26
CA GLN A 279 2.20 -13.76 -10.81
C GLN A 279 1.05 -13.64 -11.81
N THR A 280 0.35 -12.52 -11.77
CA THR A 280 -0.53 -12.08 -12.86
C THR A 280 -0.15 -10.68 -13.29
N VAL A 281 0.20 -10.53 -14.57
CA VAL A 281 0.48 -9.23 -15.19
C VAL A 281 -0.79 -8.69 -15.83
N PHE A 282 -1.10 -7.45 -15.53
CA PHE A 282 -2.19 -6.69 -16.14
C PHE A 282 -1.60 -5.86 -17.29
N GLU A 283 -1.89 -6.32 -18.50
CA GLU A 283 -1.21 -5.85 -19.72
C GLU A 283 -1.57 -4.42 -20.13
N ASN A 284 -2.70 -3.91 -19.63
CA ASN A 284 -3.21 -2.58 -19.94
C ASN A 284 -3.28 -1.67 -18.70
N SER A 285 -2.58 -2.04 -17.62
CA SER A 285 -2.65 -1.32 -16.34
C SER A 285 -1.30 -0.77 -15.92
N GLY A 286 -1.35 0.34 -15.18
CA GLY A 286 -0.27 0.89 -14.38
C GLY A 286 -0.38 0.45 -12.92
N HIS A 287 -0.43 1.44 -12.02
CA HIS A 287 -0.39 1.19 -10.56
C HIS A 287 -1.73 0.73 -9.97
N PHE A 288 -2.84 0.81 -10.72
CA PHE A 288 -4.19 0.51 -10.23
C PHE A 288 -4.93 -0.54 -11.07
N PRO A 289 -4.42 -1.78 -11.25
CA PRO A 289 -5.10 -2.81 -12.04
C PRO A 289 -6.53 -3.08 -11.59
N ARG A 290 -6.81 -2.92 -10.29
CA ARG A 290 -8.14 -3.08 -9.70
C ARG A 290 -9.18 -2.10 -10.25
N ILE A 291 -8.74 -0.98 -10.82
CA ILE A 291 -9.60 0.04 -11.46
C ILE A 291 -9.55 -0.12 -12.97
N GLU A 292 -8.34 -0.27 -13.53
CA GLU A 292 -8.07 -0.26 -14.97
C GLU A 292 -8.51 -1.56 -15.67
N GLU A 293 -8.38 -2.72 -15.02
CA GLU A 293 -8.79 -4.04 -15.50
C GLU A 293 -9.64 -4.77 -14.43
N ALA A 294 -10.67 -4.12 -13.89
CA ALA A 294 -11.40 -4.50 -12.69
C ALA A 294 -12.01 -5.91 -12.73
N GLU A 295 -12.55 -6.35 -13.87
CA GLU A 295 -13.15 -7.68 -14.02
C GLU A 295 -12.09 -8.77 -13.90
N LYS A 296 -11.00 -8.68 -14.70
CA LYS A 296 -9.86 -9.60 -14.64
C LYS A 296 -9.21 -9.62 -13.26
N TYR A 297 -9.13 -8.45 -12.61
CA TYR A 297 -8.61 -8.35 -11.24
C TYR A 297 -9.45 -9.16 -10.26
N THR A 298 -10.76 -8.96 -10.27
CA THR A 298 -11.70 -9.66 -9.40
C THR A 298 -11.65 -11.18 -9.61
N GLU A 299 -11.68 -11.63 -10.86
CA GLU A 299 -11.57 -13.06 -11.21
C GLU A 299 -10.25 -13.67 -10.73
N THR A 300 -9.14 -12.96 -10.93
CA THR A 300 -7.79 -13.41 -10.51
C THR A 300 -7.69 -13.57 -9.00
N VAL A 301 -8.19 -12.59 -8.24
CA VAL A 301 -8.19 -12.62 -6.77
C VAL A 301 -9.05 -13.77 -6.27
N LEU A 302 -10.28 -13.93 -6.78
CA LEU A 302 -11.17 -15.02 -6.37
C LEU A 302 -10.60 -16.40 -6.70
N ALA A 303 -10.02 -16.58 -7.90
CA ALA A 303 -9.40 -17.85 -8.30
C ALA A 303 -8.20 -18.22 -7.43
N PHE A 304 -7.47 -17.25 -6.90
CA PHE A 304 -6.38 -17.51 -5.97
C PHE A 304 -6.89 -17.83 -4.56
N LEU A 305 -7.95 -17.19 -4.10
CA LEU A 305 -8.49 -17.39 -2.75
C LEU A 305 -9.28 -18.70 -2.61
N ALA A 306 -9.90 -19.19 -3.69
CA ALA A 306 -10.49 -20.52 -3.75
C ALA A 306 -9.40 -21.60 -3.55
#